data_04d20fde19aad2d86d7e649bff53ca2d
#
_entry.id   04d20fde19aad2d86d7e649bff53ca2d
#
_cell.length_a   1.000
_cell.length_b   1.000
_cell.length_c   1.000
_cell.angle_alpha   90.00
_cell.angle_beta   90.00
_cell.angle_gamma   90.00
#
_symmetry.space_group_name_H-M   'P 1'
#
loop_
_entity.id
_entity.type
_entity.pdbx_description
1 polymer ?
#
loop_
_entity_poly.entity_id
_entity_poly.type
_entity_poly.pdbx_seq_one_letter_code
_entity_poly.pdbx_strand_id
1 'polypeptide(L)'
;GMTLQLMELGEPDASGRRRPVAIDGKTEYLELDSVIMAIGQKLDGKDFENTVELTQRGTIAADEDTFLTNLDGVFAIGDATNKGASIAIAAIGEADRCVKVVDAYLKGEKLDFNEPYISKRDEDKIDFSGNDKKAQIVAEVLPAEKRKACFDEVSLGLTVEQAQKEAERCLECGCREYFKCKLLNVAQRYEIHPERFAGEMPQKYTKDSNSFIERNTAKCILCGLCVRSCREVEQLSVLGLLGRGFKTSVAPAFALPLDQTKCTNCGLCVSLCPTGALTEKSNLKKQVPLAEKYSLETLEIDGKKCDYLVSRYDGKILRAVPRNENARKCALEREDVISKLS
;
A
#
# COMPACT_ATOMS: atom_id res chain seq x y z
N GLY A 1 0.18 -20.01 -45.85
CA GLY A 1 1.01 -18.82 -45.62
C GLY A 1 0.20 -17.54 -45.54
N MET A 2 0.86 -16.46 -45.17
CA MET A 2 0.24 -15.14 -44.96
C MET A 2 1.13 -14.04 -45.52
N THR A 3 0.54 -13.06 -46.21
CA THR A 3 1.25 -11.85 -46.67
C THR A 3 1.05 -10.74 -45.63
N LEU A 4 2.13 -10.20 -45.12
CA LEU A 4 2.14 -9.09 -44.17
C LEU A 4 2.52 -7.78 -44.85
N GLN A 5 1.84 -6.70 -44.49
CA GLN A 5 2.24 -5.34 -44.82
C GLN A 5 3.36 -4.91 -43.88
N LEU A 6 4.53 -4.51 -44.41
CA LEU A 6 5.60 -3.94 -43.60
C LEU A 6 5.23 -2.54 -43.12
N MET A 7 5.54 -2.28 -41.83
CA MET A 7 5.18 -1.04 -41.15
C MET A 7 6.45 -0.33 -40.65
N GLU A 8 6.41 0.99 -40.59
CA GLU A 8 7.39 1.81 -39.91
C GLU A 8 6.74 2.62 -38.79
N LEU A 9 7.53 3.09 -37.86
CA LEU A 9 7.00 3.93 -36.77
C LEU A 9 6.88 5.36 -37.24
N GLY A 10 5.65 5.88 -37.30
CA GLY A 10 5.34 7.27 -37.63
C GLY A 10 5.80 8.27 -36.54
N GLU A 11 5.40 9.54 -36.71
CA GLU A 11 5.68 10.58 -35.72
C GLU A 11 4.95 10.33 -34.39
N PRO A 12 5.53 10.77 -33.25
CA PRO A 12 4.88 10.67 -31.97
C PRO A 12 3.58 11.48 -31.90
N ASP A 13 2.51 10.89 -31.39
CA ASP A 13 1.27 11.61 -31.09
C ASP A 13 1.42 12.46 -29.79
N ALA A 14 0.36 13.17 -29.39
CA ALA A 14 0.34 14.03 -28.21
C ALA A 14 0.68 13.30 -26.88
N SER A 15 0.56 11.96 -26.87
CA SER A 15 0.94 11.10 -25.73
C SER A 15 2.38 10.58 -25.82
N GLY A 16 3.12 10.95 -26.88
CA GLY A 16 4.47 10.46 -27.19
C GLY A 16 4.49 9.08 -27.84
N ARG A 17 3.33 8.49 -28.19
CA ARG A 17 3.24 7.17 -28.80
C ARG A 17 3.38 7.27 -30.33
N ARG A 18 4.30 6.51 -30.89
CA ARG A 18 4.49 6.38 -32.34
C ARG A 18 3.60 5.26 -32.86
N ARG A 19 2.72 5.59 -33.80
CA ARG A 19 1.83 4.61 -34.45
C ARG A 19 2.54 3.97 -35.65
N PRO A 20 2.29 2.67 -35.92
CA PRO A 20 2.78 2.04 -37.14
C PRO A 20 2.08 2.62 -38.38
N VAL A 21 2.87 2.94 -39.39
CA VAL A 21 2.41 3.44 -40.72
C VAL A 21 2.86 2.44 -41.76
N ALA A 22 1.99 2.14 -42.71
CA ALA A 22 2.30 1.20 -43.77
C ALA A 22 3.41 1.77 -44.69
N ILE A 23 4.38 0.95 -45.03
CA ILE A 23 5.37 1.27 -46.07
C ILE A 23 4.78 0.83 -47.41
N ASP A 24 4.36 1.77 -48.23
CA ASP A 24 3.69 1.49 -49.50
C ASP A 24 4.46 0.50 -50.38
N GLY A 25 3.75 -0.51 -50.88
CA GLY A 25 4.28 -1.52 -51.78
C GLY A 25 5.26 -2.52 -51.14
N LYS A 26 5.55 -2.43 -49.84
CA LYS A 26 6.42 -3.39 -49.16
C LYS A 26 5.62 -4.43 -48.40
N THR A 27 5.62 -5.64 -48.89
CA THR A 27 5.00 -6.79 -48.25
C THR A 27 6.01 -7.90 -48.02
N GLU A 28 5.76 -8.75 -47.02
CA GLU A 28 6.53 -9.94 -46.72
C GLU A 28 5.60 -11.14 -46.71
N TYR A 29 5.98 -12.23 -47.34
CA TYR A 29 5.23 -13.48 -47.30
C TYR A 29 5.87 -14.42 -46.28
N LEU A 30 5.07 -14.87 -45.32
CA LEU A 30 5.48 -15.88 -44.34
C LEU A 30 4.79 -17.21 -44.64
N GLU A 31 5.56 -18.29 -44.69
CA GLU A 31 5.03 -19.64 -44.73
C GLU A 31 4.57 -20.06 -43.34
N LEU A 32 3.27 -20.27 -43.19
CA LEU A 32 2.62 -20.60 -41.91
C LEU A 32 1.52 -21.64 -42.16
N ASP A 33 1.36 -22.56 -41.21
CA ASP A 33 0.24 -23.52 -41.23
C ASP A 33 -1.00 -22.93 -40.53
N SER A 34 -0.79 -22.12 -39.49
CA SER A 34 -1.87 -21.53 -38.69
C SER A 34 -1.58 -20.10 -38.32
N VAL A 35 -2.63 -19.30 -38.26
CA VAL A 35 -2.59 -17.90 -37.79
C VAL A 35 -3.59 -17.72 -36.67
N ILE A 36 -3.11 -17.19 -35.53
CA ILE A 36 -3.95 -16.88 -34.39
C ILE A 36 -4.14 -15.35 -34.34
N MET A 37 -5.38 -14.91 -34.49
CA MET A 37 -5.75 -13.49 -34.39
C MET A 37 -5.92 -13.09 -32.94
N ALA A 38 -4.98 -12.29 -32.42
CA ALA A 38 -4.99 -11.80 -31.02
C ALA A 38 -4.93 -10.26 -30.99
N ILE A 39 -5.75 -9.60 -31.83
CA ILE A 39 -5.74 -8.14 -32.06
C ILE A 39 -6.69 -7.35 -31.17
N GLY A 40 -7.23 -7.98 -30.13
CA GLY A 40 -8.20 -7.41 -29.20
C GLY A 40 -9.65 -7.73 -29.57
N GLN A 41 -10.56 -7.29 -28.72
CA GLN A 41 -12.00 -7.45 -28.88
C GLN A 41 -12.66 -6.07 -28.90
N LYS A 42 -13.79 -5.98 -29.57
CA LYS A 42 -14.63 -4.78 -29.59
C LYS A 42 -16.06 -5.19 -29.24
N LEU A 43 -16.68 -4.42 -28.35
CA LEU A 43 -18.12 -4.58 -28.10
C LEU A 43 -18.90 -4.19 -29.35
N ASP A 44 -19.85 -5.04 -29.79
CA ASP A 44 -20.91 -4.65 -30.71
C ASP A 44 -22.11 -4.20 -29.88
N GLY A 45 -22.22 -2.89 -29.71
CA GLY A 45 -23.28 -2.27 -28.89
C GLY A 45 -24.62 -2.15 -29.64
N LYS A 46 -24.74 -2.62 -30.86
CA LYS A 46 -25.97 -2.42 -31.68
C LYS A 46 -27.22 -2.99 -31.05
N ASP A 47 -27.08 -4.13 -30.34
CA ASP A 47 -28.24 -4.76 -29.65
C ASP A 47 -28.74 -3.93 -28.48
N PHE A 48 -27.94 -2.99 -27.98
CA PHE A 48 -28.23 -2.15 -26.82
C PHE A 48 -28.57 -0.70 -27.18
N GLU A 49 -28.31 -0.23 -28.41
CA GLU A 49 -28.44 1.19 -28.80
C GLU A 49 -29.84 1.80 -28.62
N ASN A 50 -30.87 0.95 -28.63
CA ASN A 50 -32.26 1.37 -28.38
C ASN A 50 -32.68 1.19 -26.90
N THR A 51 -31.82 0.69 -26.04
CA THR A 51 -32.13 0.33 -24.67
C THR A 51 -31.30 1.16 -23.67
N VAL A 52 -29.98 1.20 -23.88
CA VAL A 52 -29.06 1.97 -23.04
C VAL A 52 -28.28 2.98 -23.85
N GLU A 53 -27.85 4.05 -23.21
CA GLU A 53 -27.00 5.06 -23.83
C GLU A 53 -25.62 4.48 -24.13
N LEU A 54 -25.12 4.73 -25.34
CA LEU A 54 -23.78 4.29 -25.74
C LEU A 54 -22.81 5.48 -25.81
N THR A 55 -21.55 5.21 -25.49
CA THR A 55 -20.45 6.16 -25.68
C THR A 55 -20.15 6.34 -27.18
N GLN A 56 -19.38 7.36 -27.55
CA GLN A 56 -18.87 7.55 -28.90
C GLN A 56 -18.05 6.36 -29.45
N ARG A 57 -17.57 5.49 -28.56
CA ARG A 57 -16.81 4.28 -28.91
C ARG A 57 -17.71 3.06 -29.11
N GLY A 58 -19.03 3.18 -28.88
CA GLY A 58 -20.01 2.10 -28.99
C GLY A 58 -20.03 1.18 -27.77
N THR A 59 -19.46 1.60 -26.64
CA THR A 59 -19.58 0.91 -25.36
C THR A 59 -20.73 1.50 -24.54
N ILE A 60 -21.21 0.81 -23.53
CA ILE A 60 -22.32 1.27 -22.67
C ILE A 60 -21.83 2.43 -21.81
N ALA A 61 -22.58 3.54 -21.84
CA ALA A 61 -22.31 4.67 -20.96
C ALA A 61 -22.80 4.34 -19.53
N ALA A 62 -21.91 4.37 -18.58
CA ALA A 62 -22.21 4.16 -17.17
C ALA A 62 -21.45 5.18 -16.30
N ASP A 63 -22.04 5.54 -15.18
CA ASP A 63 -21.37 6.38 -14.18
C ASP A 63 -20.18 5.62 -13.57
N GLU A 64 -19.02 6.26 -13.46
CA GLU A 64 -17.78 5.59 -13.01
C GLU A 64 -17.76 5.25 -11.52
N ASP A 65 -18.58 5.92 -10.72
CA ASP A 65 -18.65 5.74 -9.27
C ASP A 65 -19.79 4.80 -8.85
N THR A 66 -20.93 4.90 -9.53
CA THR A 66 -22.14 4.13 -9.20
C THR A 66 -22.42 2.98 -10.17
N PHE A 67 -21.71 2.91 -11.30
CA PHE A 67 -21.91 1.92 -12.36
C PHE A 67 -23.31 1.93 -12.99
N LEU A 68 -24.16 2.90 -12.65
CA LEU A 68 -25.49 3.06 -13.19
C LEU A 68 -25.42 3.51 -14.65
N THR A 69 -26.29 2.92 -15.47
CA THR A 69 -26.58 3.40 -16.82
C THR A 69 -27.64 4.51 -16.78
N ASN A 70 -28.08 4.96 -17.95
CA ASN A 70 -29.23 5.86 -18.06
C ASN A 70 -30.58 5.23 -17.63
N LEU A 71 -30.61 3.90 -17.40
CA LEU A 71 -31.79 3.18 -16.94
C LEU A 71 -31.67 2.87 -15.45
N ASP A 72 -32.74 3.16 -14.72
CA ASP A 72 -32.79 2.84 -13.28
C ASP A 72 -32.70 1.33 -13.02
N GLY A 73 -31.83 0.93 -12.08
CA GLY A 73 -31.60 -0.46 -11.72
C GLY A 73 -30.76 -1.26 -12.74
N VAL A 74 -30.22 -0.62 -13.78
CA VAL A 74 -29.34 -1.24 -14.75
C VAL A 74 -27.91 -0.74 -14.59
N PHE A 75 -27.01 -1.66 -14.27
CA PHE A 75 -25.60 -1.40 -14.01
C PHE A 75 -24.73 -2.01 -15.13
N ALA A 76 -23.64 -1.34 -15.47
CA ALA A 76 -22.69 -1.85 -16.45
C ALA A 76 -21.26 -1.71 -15.95
N ILE A 77 -20.43 -2.76 -16.12
CA ILE A 77 -19.04 -2.84 -15.68
C ILE A 77 -18.15 -3.55 -16.72
N GLY A 78 -16.85 -3.50 -16.49
CA GLY A 78 -15.85 -4.23 -17.28
C GLY A 78 -15.70 -3.71 -18.70
N ASP A 79 -15.32 -4.61 -19.61
CA ASP A 79 -14.95 -4.30 -21.00
C ASP A 79 -16.09 -3.66 -21.81
N ALA A 80 -17.33 -3.81 -21.34
CA ALA A 80 -18.51 -3.26 -22.01
C ALA A 80 -18.71 -1.76 -21.80
N THR A 81 -17.99 -1.15 -20.86
CA THR A 81 -18.24 0.22 -20.41
C THR A 81 -17.26 1.26 -20.96
N ASN A 82 -17.30 2.46 -20.40
CA ASN A 82 -16.64 3.69 -20.82
C ASN A 82 -15.18 3.55 -21.28
N LYS A 83 -14.40 2.73 -20.58
CA LYS A 83 -12.96 2.55 -20.86
C LYS A 83 -12.69 1.51 -21.95
N GLY A 84 -13.68 0.67 -22.26
CA GLY A 84 -13.55 -0.44 -23.19
C GLY A 84 -12.69 -1.58 -22.64
N ALA A 85 -12.34 -2.53 -23.51
CA ALA A 85 -11.62 -3.74 -23.14
C ALA A 85 -10.25 -3.43 -22.47
N SER A 86 -10.00 -4.10 -21.36
CA SER A 86 -8.80 -3.94 -20.53
C SER A 86 -8.30 -5.33 -20.06
N ILE A 87 -7.56 -5.37 -18.96
CA ILE A 87 -7.08 -6.61 -18.37
C ILE A 87 -8.16 -7.23 -17.45
N ALA A 88 -8.23 -8.55 -17.40
CA ALA A 88 -9.26 -9.27 -16.64
C ALA A 88 -9.34 -8.86 -15.16
N ILE A 89 -8.20 -8.57 -14.52
CA ILE A 89 -8.19 -8.16 -13.10
C ILE A 89 -8.87 -6.80 -12.87
N ALA A 90 -8.87 -5.90 -13.87
CA ALA A 90 -9.60 -4.64 -13.77
C ALA A 90 -11.11 -4.88 -13.75
N ALA A 91 -11.61 -5.77 -14.62
CA ALA A 91 -13.02 -6.14 -14.64
C ALA A 91 -13.45 -6.84 -13.33
N ILE A 92 -12.60 -7.70 -12.76
CA ILE A 92 -12.85 -8.34 -11.45
C ILE A 92 -12.93 -7.28 -10.35
N GLY A 93 -12.01 -6.31 -10.33
CA GLY A 93 -12.02 -5.22 -9.36
C GLY A 93 -13.24 -4.31 -9.49
N GLU A 94 -13.73 -4.06 -10.71
CA GLU A 94 -14.99 -3.32 -10.92
C GLU A 94 -16.19 -4.12 -10.42
N ALA A 95 -16.24 -5.43 -10.65
CA ALA A 95 -17.30 -6.28 -10.15
C ALA A 95 -17.39 -6.23 -8.61
N ASP A 96 -16.26 -6.30 -7.93
CA ASP A 96 -16.17 -6.24 -6.45
C ASP A 96 -16.70 -4.90 -5.90
N ARG A 97 -16.48 -3.80 -6.61
CA ARG A 97 -17.02 -2.48 -6.29
C ARG A 97 -18.51 -2.41 -6.59
N CYS A 98 -18.92 -2.86 -7.75
CA CYS A 98 -20.31 -2.84 -8.22
C CYS A 98 -21.25 -3.60 -7.27
N VAL A 99 -20.82 -4.75 -6.73
CA VAL A 99 -21.62 -5.51 -5.75
C VAL A 99 -22.04 -4.66 -4.56
N LYS A 100 -21.15 -3.80 -4.05
CA LYS A 100 -21.47 -2.91 -2.91
C LYS A 100 -22.51 -1.84 -3.29
N VAL A 101 -22.39 -1.33 -4.50
CA VAL A 101 -23.35 -0.32 -5.03
C VAL A 101 -24.71 -0.95 -5.27
N VAL A 102 -24.75 -2.14 -5.87
CA VAL A 102 -26.00 -2.88 -6.10
C VAL A 102 -26.68 -3.24 -4.76
N ASP A 103 -25.93 -3.65 -3.75
CA ASP A 103 -26.46 -3.94 -2.41
C ASP A 103 -27.06 -2.68 -1.77
N ALA A 104 -26.38 -1.53 -1.86
CA ALA A 104 -26.87 -0.24 -1.39
C ALA A 104 -28.15 0.19 -2.15
N TYR A 105 -28.15 0.02 -3.48
CA TYR A 105 -29.31 0.30 -4.32
C TYR A 105 -30.53 -0.51 -3.88
N LEU A 106 -30.38 -1.81 -3.69
CA LEU A 106 -31.47 -2.70 -3.27
C LEU A 106 -31.99 -2.38 -1.86
N LYS A 107 -31.18 -1.78 -1.00
CA LYS A 107 -31.55 -1.31 0.33
C LYS A 107 -32.17 0.09 0.34
N GLY A 108 -32.17 0.79 -0.79
CA GLY A 108 -32.61 2.19 -0.88
C GLY A 108 -31.67 3.17 -0.19
N GLU A 109 -30.39 2.79 -0.04
CA GLU A 109 -29.34 3.63 0.52
C GLU A 109 -28.75 4.55 -0.54
N LYS A 110 -28.04 5.61 -0.10
CA LYS A 110 -27.35 6.52 -1.02
C LYS A 110 -26.21 5.79 -1.72
N LEU A 111 -26.17 5.87 -3.06
CA LEU A 111 -25.14 5.27 -3.90
C LEU A 111 -23.89 6.16 -3.91
N ASP A 112 -23.17 6.24 -2.81
CA ASP A 112 -21.88 6.90 -2.73
C ASP A 112 -20.79 5.82 -2.67
N PHE A 113 -20.21 5.48 -3.81
CA PHE A 113 -18.99 4.71 -3.82
C PHE A 113 -17.79 5.66 -3.72
N ASN A 114 -17.35 5.91 -2.50
CA ASN A 114 -16.08 6.57 -2.26
C ASN A 114 -14.97 5.52 -2.41
N GLU A 115 -14.17 5.64 -3.46
CA GLU A 115 -12.92 4.88 -3.51
C GLU A 115 -12.13 5.14 -2.23
N PRO A 116 -11.55 4.08 -1.62
CA PRO A 116 -10.70 4.27 -0.46
C PRO A 116 -9.64 5.32 -0.79
N TYR A 117 -9.60 6.41 -0.04
CA TYR A 117 -8.60 7.43 -0.21
C TYR A 117 -7.19 6.82 -0.12
N ILE A 118 -6.52 6.74 -1.25
CA ILE A 118 -5.13 6.31 -1.31
C ILE A 118 -4.31 7.60 -1.40
N SER A 119 -3.62 7.93 -0.31
CA SER A 119 -2.62 8.99 -0.35
C SER A 119 -1.53 8.59 -1.36
N LYS A 120 -1.53 9.25 -2.51
CA LYS A 120 -0.47 9.09 -3.50
C LYS A 120 0.67 10.02 -3.11
N ARG A 121 1.87 9.48 -2.99
CA ARG A 121 3.08 10.31 -2.96
C ARG A 121 3.33 10.80 -4.38
N ASP A 122 3.67 12.06 -4.48
CA ASP A 122 4.23 12.64 -5.69
C ASP A 122 5.67 12.08 -5.83
N GLU A 123 5.87 11.15 -6.75
CA GLU A 123 7.14 10.43 -6.91
C GLU A 123 8.26 11.39 -7.31
N ASP A 124 7.95 12.46 -8.06
CA ASP A 124 8.90 13.48 -8.48
C ASP A 124 9.47 14.29 -7.31
N LYS A 125 8.79 14.27 -6.16
CA LYS A 125 9.22 14.98 -4.94
C LYS A 125 9.97 14.10 -3.95
N ILE A 126 10.18 12.82 -4.27
CA ILE A 126 10.93 11.90 -3.40
C ILE A 126 12.40 11.95 -3.80
N ASP A 127 13.24 12.37 -2.89
CA ASP A 127 14.69 12.33 -3.08
C ASP A 127 15.21 10.91 -2.84
N PHE A 128 15.63 10.25 -3.92
CA PHE A 128 16.25 8.93 -3.89
C PHE A 128 17.77 8.99 -4.12
N SER A 129 18.38 10.18 -4.10
CA SER A 129 19.82 10.37 -4.39
C SER A 129 20.74 9.61 -3.42
N GLY A 130 20.25 9.34 -2.20
CA GLY A 130 20.97 8.54 -1.21
C GLY A 130 20.90 7.02 -1.41
N ASN A 131 20.18 6.54 -2.41
CA ASN A 131 20.02 5.10 -2.66
C ASN A 131 20.86 4.69 -3.87
N ASP A 132 21.71 3.70 -3.68
CA ASP A 132 22.48 3.11 -4.78
C ASP A 132 21.56 2.45 -5.81
N LYS A 133 21.78 2.76 -7.09
CA LYS A 133 21.06 2.10 -8.19
C LYS A 133 21.59 0.67 -8.35
N LYS A 134 20.76 -0.32 -8.02
CA LYS A 134 21.06 -1.74 -8.23
C LYS A 134 20.33 -2.23 -9.48
N ALA A 135 21.01 -3.03 -10.31
CA ALA A 135 20.40 -3.65 -11.49
C ALA A 135 19.32 -4.66 -11.07
N GLN A 136 18.21 -4.70 -11.83
CA GLN A 136 17.17 -5.70 -11.63
C GLN A 136 17.70 -7.10 -11.93
N ILE A 137 17.32 -8.07 -11.11
CA ILE A 137 17.57 -9.48 -11.37
C ILE A 137 16.49 -10.00 -12.30
N VAL A 138 16.87 -10.46 -13.46
CA VAL A 138 15.95 -11.03 -14.45
C VAL A 138 15.87 -12.53 -14.23
N ALA A 139 14.65 -13.06 -14.09
CA ALA A 139 14.44 -14.50 -13.99
C ALA A 139 14.88 -15.21 -15.28
N GLU A 140 15.49 -16.37 -15.14
CA GLU A 140 15.86 -17.20 -16.28
C GLU A 140 14.61 -17.75 -16.97
N VAL A 141 14.71 -17.94 -18.28
CA VAL A 141 13.67 -18.55 -19.08
C VAL A 141 14.22 -19.77 -19.81
N LEU A 142 13.36 -20.75 -20.04
CA LEU A 142 13.71 -21.92 -20.84
C LEU A 142 14.22 -21.51 -22.22
N PRO A 143 15.33 -22.05 -22.73
CA PRO A 143 15.80 -21.82 -24.10
C PRO A 143 14.71 -22.12 -25.14
N ALA A 144 14.68 -21.37 -26.25
CA ALA A 144 13.67 -21.49 -27.28
C ALA A 144 13.49 -22.93 -27.78
N GLU A 145 14.60 -23.68 -27.95
CA GLU A 145 14.57 -25.05 -28.43
C GLU A 145 13.87 -26.02 -27.44
N LYS A 146 14.04 -25.81 -26.13
CA LYS A 146 13.30 -26.58 -25.13
C LYS A 146 11.81 -26.22 -25.12
N ARG A 147 11.49 -24.92 -25.21
CA ARG A 147 10.09 -24.45 -25.22
C ARG A 147 9.25 -25.03 -26.36
N LYS A 148 9.87 -25.28 -27.52
CA LYS A 148 9.20 -25.89 -28.68
C LYS A 148 8.81 -27.35 -28.43
N ALA A 149 9.51 -28.05 -27.55
CA ALA A 149 9.37 -29.47 -27.33
C ALA A 149 8.62 -29.86 -26.05
N CYS A 150 8.25 -28.92 -25.20
CA CYS A 150 7.59 -29.20 -23.93
C CYS A 150 6.55 -28.14 -23.57
N PHE A 151 5.71 -28.44 -22.57
CA PHE A 151 4.76 -27.54 -21.94
C PHE A 151 5.17 -27.19 -20.50
N ASP A 152 6.47 -27.33 -20.20
CA ASP A 152 7.00 -26.93 -18.89
C ASP A 152 6.89 -25.42 -18.69
N GLU A 153 6.93 -24.97 -17.44
CA GLU A 153 6.93 -23.56 -17.10
C GLU A 153 8.12 -22.84 -17.77
N VAL A 154 7.82 -21.83 -18.58
CA VAL A 154 8.82 -21.13 -19.37
C VAL A 154 9.66 -20.19 -18.52
N SER A 155 9.06 -19.46 -17.59
CA SER A 155 9.75 -18.58 -16.65
C SER A 155 10.14 -19.39 -15.42
N LEU A 156 11.45 -19.56 -15.18
CA LEU A 156 11.95 -20.40 -14.09
C LEU A 156 11.86 -19.73 -12.71
N GLY A 157 11.42 -18.46 -12.67
CA GLY A 157 11.35 -17.68 -11.44
C GLY A 157 12.75 -17.28 -10.93
N LEU A 158 12.80 -16.92 -9.65
CA LEU A 158 14.04 -16.55 -8.96
C LEU A 158 14.39 -17.62 -7.93
N THR A 159 15.67 -17.90 -7.74
CA THR A 159 16.12 -18.66 -6.57
C THR A 159 15.93 -17.85 -5.29
N VAL A 160 16.02 -18.49 -4.12
CA VAL A 160 15.89 -17.81 -2.83
C VAL A 160 16.94 -16.69 -2.70
N GLU A 161 18.18 -16.96 -3.09
CA GLU A 161 19.29 -16.00 -3.06
C GLU A 161 19.06 -14.83 -4.02
N GLN A 162 18.56 -15.12 -5.23
CA GLN A 162 18.20 -14.10 -6.21
C GLN A 162 17.04 -13.22 -5.70
N ALA A 163 16.02 -13.84 -5.11
CA ALA A 163 14.87 -13.12 -4.55
C ALA A 163 15.30 -12.23 -3.36
N GLN A 164 16.17 -12.71 -2.48
CA GLN A 164 16.73 -11.91 -1.39
C GLN A 164 17.53 -10.71 -1.91
N LYS A 165 18.37 -10.93 -2.91
CA LYS A 165 19.16 -9.87 -3.54
C LYS A 165 18.27 -8.86 -4.27
N GLU A 166 17.20 -9.30 -4.95
CA GLU A 166 16.23 -8.41 -5.59
C GLU A 166 15.47 -7.61 -4.54
N ALA A 167 15.12 -8.20 -3.39
CA ALA A 167 14.47 -7.51 -2.28
C ALA A 167 15.32 -6.37 -1.69
N GLU A 168 16.65 -6.41 -1.80
CA GLU A 168 17.53 -5.30 -1.38
C GLU A 168 17.34 -4.01 -2.19
N ARG A 169 16.68 -4.09 -3.35
CA ARG A 169 16.34 -2.92 -4.17
C ARG A 169 15.12 -2.17 -3.64
N CYS A 170 14.43 -2.72 -2.65
CA CYS A 170 13.23 -2.11 -2.08
C CYS A 170 13.57 -0.75 -1.44
N LEU A 171 12.90 0.31 -1.88
CA LEU A 171 13.05 1.67 -1.35
C LEU A 171 12.27 1.90 -0.06
N GLU A 172 11.54 0.89 0.43
CA GLU A 172 10.72 0.94 1.64
C GLU A 172 9.76 2.16 1.68
N CYS A 173 9.29 2.60 0.52
CA CYS A 173 8.44 3.79 0.38
C CYS A 173 6.99 3.55 0.81
N GLY A 174 6.55 2.29 0.97
CA GLY A 174 5.21 1.91 1.38
C GLY A 174 4.94 2.09 2.87
N CYS A 175 3.66 2.06 3.26
CA CYS A 175 3.23 2.09 4.66
C CYS A 175 3.20 0.68 5.25
N ARG A 176 3.95 0.43 6.32
CA ARG A 176 4.04 -0.87 7.00
C ARG A 176 2.80 -1.21 7.85
N GLU A 177 1.97 -0.22 8.17
CA GLU A 177 0.79 -0.35 9.04
C GLU A 177 -0.53 -0.13 8.29
N TYR A 178 -0.55 -0.31 6.98
CA TYR A 178 -1.70 -0.03 6.12
C TYR A 178 -3.00 -0.65 6.64
N PHE A 179 -3.00 -1.93 6.99
CA PHE A 179 -4.20 -2.64 7.43
C PHE A 179 -4.71 -2.23 8.83
N LYS A 180 -3.93 -1.48 9.60
CA LYS A 180 -4.23 -1.11 10.99
C LYS A 180 -4.33 0.38 11.22
N CYS A 181 -4.13 1.17 10.18
CA CYS A 181 -4.08 2.61 10.30
C CYS A 181 -5.48 3.19 10.55
N LYS A 182 -5.80 3.45 11.82
CA LYS A 182 -7.04 4.13 12.21
C LYS A 182 -7.15 5.52 11.60
N LEU A 183 -6.02 6.21 11.42
CA LEU A 183 -5.98 7.53 10.79
C LEU A 183 -6.41 7.45 9.33
N LEU A 184 -5.95 6.44 8.58
CA LEU A 184 -6.36 6.24 7.18
C LEU A 184 -7.86 6.04 7.09
N ASN A 185 -8.44 5.15 7.92
CA ASN A 185 -9.88 4.90 7.95
C ASN A 185 -10.69 6.16 8.28
N VAL A 186 -10.22 6.98 9.23
CA VAL A 186 -10.87 8.25 9.57
C VAL A 186 -10.71 9.27 8.46
N ALA A 187 -9.52 9.37 7.85
CA ALA A 187 -9.26 10.27 6.73
C ALA A 187 -10.16 9.95 5.52
N GLN A 188 -10.35 8.68 5.22
CA GLN A 188 -11.29 8.23 4.18
C GLN A 188 -12.73 8.64 4.51
N ARG A 189 -13.19 8.36 5.73
CA ARG A 189 -14.54 8.69 6.18
C ARG A 189 -14.86 10.17 6.10
N TYR A 190 -13.86 11.03 6.31
CA TYR A 190 -13.99 12.49 6.24
C TYR A 190 -13.52 13.09 4.92
N GLU A 191 -13.18 12.26 3.93
CA GLU A 191 -12.73 12.69 2.60
C GLU A 191 -11.63 13.75 2.68
N ILE A 192 -10.59 13.47 3.48
CA ILE A 192 -9.51 14.43 3.71
C ILE A 192 -8.61 14.55 2.48
N HIS A 193 -8.47 15.77 1.99
CA HIS A 193 -7.59 16.15 0.88
C HIS A 193 -6.35 16.87 1.43
N PRO A 194 -5.25 16.16 1.79
CA PRO A 194 -4.09 16.77 2.43
C PRO A 194 -3.35 17.75 1.52
N GLU A 195 -3.47 17.63 0.21
CA GLU A 195 -2.89 18.53 -0.78
C GLU A 195 -3.40 19.98 -0.69
N ARG A 196 -4.54 20.21 -0.03
CA ARG A 196 -5.09 21.55 0.21
C ARG A 196 -4.22 22.40 1.11
N PHE A 197 -3.39 21.79 1.93
CA PHE A 197 -2.59 22.45 2.95
C PHE A 197 -1.10 22.15 2.71
N ALA A 198 -0.54 22.82 1.72
CA ALA A 198 0.90 22.80 1.49
C ALA A 198 1.61 23.70 2.52
N GLY A 199 2.73 23.25 3.07
CA GLY A 199 3.51 24.00 4.05
C GLY A 199 4.77 23.26 4.47
N GLU A 200 5.48 23.82 5.45
CA GLU A 200 6.64 23.16 6.04
C GLU A 200 6.24 21.87 6.74
N MET A 201 6.94 20.78 6.45
CA MET A 201 6.76 19.50 7.14
C MET A 201 7.85 19.31 8.19
N PRO A 202 7.51 18.74 9.38
CA PRO A 202 8.50 18.39 10.37
C PRO A 202 9.52 17.40 9.81
N GLN A 203 10.80 17.66 10.08
CA GLN A 203 11.89 16.75 9.69
C GLN A 203 11.90 15.49 10.59
N LYS A 204 12.36 14.37 10.05
CA LYS A 204 12.62 13.19 10.86
C LYS A 204 13.71 13.50 11.90
N TYR A 205 13.45 13.20 13.16
CA TYR A 205 14.48 13.30 14.19
C TYR A 205 15.45 12.12 14.06
N THR A 206 16.72 12.39 13.84
CA THR A 206 17.73 11.37 13.49
C THR A 206 18.69 11.00 14.62
N LYS A 207 18.60 11.65 15.78
CA LYS A 207 19.58 11.52 16.86
C LYS A 207 19.10 10.65 18.04
N ASP A 208 18.12 9.77 17.82
CA ASP A 208 17.60 8.95 18.93
C ASP A 208 18.33 7.61 18.98
N SER A 209 19.11 7.42 20.06
CA SER A 209 19.86 6.20 20.34
C SER A 209 19.05 5.17 21.15
N ASN A 210 17.77 5.46 21.48
CA ASN A 210 16.93 4.55 22.23
C ASN A 210 16.86 3.16 21.59
N SER A 211 17.05 2.11 22.38
CA SER A 211 17.09 0.71 21.92
C SER A 211 15.73 0.20 21.44
N PHE A 212 14.64 0.71 22.02
CA PHE A 212 13.30 0.18 21.84
C PHE A 212 12.40 1.07 20.97
N ILE A 213 12.42 2.38 21.16
CA ILE A 213 11.51 3.34 20.52
C ILE A 213 12.21 4.04 19.35
N GLU A 214 11.60 3.96 18.16
CA GLU A 214 11.93 4.80 17.02
C GLU A 214 11.02 6.02 16.99
N ARG A 215 11.59 7.21 16.81
CA ARG A 215 10.84 8.46 16.64
C ARG A 215 10.99 8.99 15.21
N ASN A 216 9.86 9.23 14.55
CA ASN A 216 9.80 9.89 13.25
C ASN A 216 8.85 11.08 13.32
N THR A 217 9.39 12.26 13.63
CA THR A 217 8.61 13.49 13.79
C THR A 217 7.90 13.92 12.50
N ALA A 218 8.38 13.51 11.33
CA ALA A 218 7.72 13.78 10.06
C ALA A 218 6.33 13.12 9.91
N LYS A 219 6.06 12.07 10.71
CA LYS A 219 4.75 11.41 10.76
C LYS A 219 3.84 11.96 11.86
N CYS A 220 4.28 12.91 12.65
CA CYS A 220 3.56 13.39 13.83
C CYS A 220 2.46 14.39 13.44
N ILE A 221 1.23 14.12 13.87
CA ILE A 221 0.07 15.03 13.70
C ILE A 221 -0.20 15.90 14.94
N LEU A 222 0.73 15.94 15.88
CA LEU A 222 0.66 16.75 17.11
C LEU A 222 -0.60 16.49 17.97
N CYS A 223 -1.16 15.29 17.94
CA CYS A 223 -2.37 14.93 18.70
C CYS A 223 -2.19 14.95 20.22
N GLY A 224 -0.94 14.96 20.73
CA GLY A 224 -0.61 15.05 22.14
C GLY A 224 -0.86 13.79 22.98
N LEU A 225 -1.35 12.68 22.40
CA LEU A 225 -1.65 11.45 23.16
C LEU A 225 -0.43 10.91 23.91
N CYS A 226 0.73 10.86 23.26
CA CYS A 226 1.97 10.40 23.88
C CYS A 226 2.47 11.32 25.01
N VAL A 227 2.28 12.62 24.87
CA VAL A 227 2.65 13.60 25.90
C VAL A 227 1.77 13.42 27.12
N ARG A 228 0.45 13.37 26.93
CA ARG A 228 -0.51 13.18 28.02
C ARG A 228 -0.33 11.85 28.71
N SER A 229 -0.18 10.75 27.98
CA SER A 229 0.02 9.44 28.58
C SER A 229 1.32 9.34 29.38
N CYS A 230 2.41 9.91 28.90
CA CYS A 230 3.68 9.96 29.62
C CYS A 230 3.57 10.79 30.92
N ARG A 231 2.78 11.89 30.90
CA ARG A 231 2.58 12.76 32.06
C ARG A 231 1.55 12.22 33.03
N GLU A 232 0.37 11.82 32.54
CA GLU A 232 -0.81 11.57 33.38
C GLU A 232 -0.89 10.11 33.84
N VAL A 233 -0.43 9.16 33.01
CA VAL A 233 -0.48 7.73 33.31
C VAL A 233 0.84 7.23 33.91
N GLU A 234 1.96 7.52 33.24
CA GLU A 234 3.28 7.06 33.68
C GLU A 234 3.95 8.03 34.67
N GLN A 235 3.43 9.25 34.79
CA GLN A 235 3.93 10.31 35.68
C GLN A 235 5.42 10.68 35.46
N LEU A 236 5.95 10.37 34.28
CA LEU A 236 7.37 10.60 33.92
C LEU A 236 7.61 11.95 33.27
N SER A 237 6.61 12.49 32.55
CA SER A 237 6.71 13.78 31.82
C SER A 237 7.95 13.89 30.92
N VAL A 238 8.39 12.79 30.32
CA VAL A 238 9.57 12.75 29.44
C VAL A 238 9.28 13.45 28.13
N LEU A 239 8.08 13.24 27.56
CA LEU A 239 7.69 13.84 26.29
C LEU A 239 6.93 15.14 26.51
N GLY A 240 7.25 16.15 25.72
CA GLY A 240 6.59 17.44 25.70
C GLY A 240 6.48 17.99 24.28
N LEU A 241 5.85 19.16 24.12
CA LEU A 241 5.84 19.92 22.87
C LEU A 241 6.98 20.92 22.90
N LEU A 242 7.86 20.85 21.90
CA LEU A 242 8.97 21.77 21.70
C LEU A 242 8.71 22.60 20.43
N GLY A 243 9.20 23.85 20.45
CA GLY A 243 9.04 24.76 19.32
C GLY A 243 7.66 25.43 19.27
N ARG A 244 7.40 26.15 18.17
CA ARG A 244 6.14 26.87 17.92
C ARG A 244 5.78 26.80 16.44
N GLY A 245 4.48 26.89 16.12
CA GLY A 245 3.98 26.86 14.74
C GLY A 245 4.40 25.59 14.01
N PHE A 246 4.84 25.70 12.78
CA PHE A 246 5.29 24.57 11.97
C PHE A 246 6.54 23.85 12.49
N LYS A 247 7.31 24.48 13.38
CA LYS A 247 8.48 23.90 14.05
C LYS A 247 8.12 23.14 15.33
N THR A 248 6.84 23.03 15.66
CA THR A 248 6.40 22.26 16.84
C THR A 248 6.68 20.78 16.62
N SER A 249 7.29 20.15 17.61
CA SER A 249 7.56 18.70 17.60
C SER A 249 7.37 18.11 18.99
N VAL A 250 7.08 16.81 19.03
CA VAL A 250 7.04 16.04 20.27
C VAL A 250 8.45 15.49 20.55
N ALA A 251 9.02 15.93 21.66
CA ALA A 251 10.36 15.50 22.06
C ALA A 251 10.55 15.64 23.59
N PRO A 252 11.59 15.01 24.17
CA PRO A 252 12.06 15.35 25.51
C PRO A 252 12.56 16.79 25.61
N ALA A 253 12.66 17.30 26.82
CA ALA A 253 13.26 18.60 27.08
C ALA A 253 14.65 18.71 26.41
N PHE A 254 14.95 19.88 25.84
CA PHE A 254 16.20 20.16 25.11
C PHE A 254 16.46 19.24 23.90
N ALA A 255 15.42 18.55 23.39
CA ALA A 255 15.50 17.56 22.31
C ALA A 255 16.52 16.43 22.61
N LEU A 256 16.70 16.06 23.86
CA LEU A 256 17.59 14.97 24.25
C LEU A 256 17.13 13.63 23.65
N PRO A 257 18.06 12.71 23.40
CA PRO A 257 17.71 11.30 23.13
C PRO A 257 16.94 10.68 24.30
N LEU A 258 16.02 9.73 24.03
CA LEU A 258 15.19 9.13 25.07
C LEU A 258 15.99 8.37 26.12
N ASP A 259 17.10 7.77 25.77
CA ASP A 259 18.03 7.06 26.65
C ASP A 259 18.78 7.99 27.63
N GLN A 260 18.85 9.29 27.34
CA GLN A 260 19.39 10.30 28.24
C GLN A 260 18.33 10.97 29.12
N THR A 261 17.17 10.35 29.21
CA THR A 261 16.03 10.84 30.01
C THR A 261 15.58 9.81 31.02
N LYS A 262 14.52 10.12 31.77
CA LYS A 262 13.88 9.17 32.70
C LYS A 262 12.93 8.18 31.99
N CYS A 263 13.06 7.99 30.67
CA CYS A 263 12.24 7.06 29.91
C CYS A 263 12.49 5.62 30.39
N THR A 264 11.41 4.91 30.75
CA THR A 264 11.45 3.51 31.21
C THR A 264 11.15 2.53 30.08
N ASN A 265 11.07 2.98 28.83
CA ASN A 265 10.69 2.16 27.68
C ASN A 265 9.35 1.43 27.83
N CYS A 266 8.42 1.94 28.64
CA CYS A 266 7.11 1.31 28.89
C CYS A 266 6.27 1.07 27.63
N GLY A 267 6.54 1.77 26.52
CA GLY A 267 5.86 1.60 25.23
C GLY A 267 4.45 2.19 25.15
N LEU A 268 3.92 2.82 26.20
CA LEU A 268 2.57 3.37 26.19
C LEU A 268 2.39 4.45 25.11
N CYS A 269 3.37 5.33 24.96
CA CYS A 269 3.37 6.36 23.91
C CYS A 269 3.36 5.76 22.47
N VAL A 270 4.04 4.64 22.28
CA VAL A 270 4.06 3.89 21.02
C VAL A 270 2.69 3.27 20.74
N SER A 271 2.09 2.62 21.75
CA SER A 271 0.79 1.94 21.58
C SER A 271 -0.38 2.88 21.29
N LEU A 272 -0.25 4.15 21.67
CA LEU A 272 -1.26 5.19 21.49
C LEU A 272 -1.04 6.04 20.24
N CYS A 273 0.15 5.96 19.61
CA CYS A 273 0.46 6.79 18.45
C CYS A 273 -0.37 6.35 17.22
N PRO A 274 -1.25 7.22 16.68
CA PRO A 274 -2.13 6.84 15.58
C PRO A 274 -1.42 6.82 14.23
N THR A 275 -0.22 7.42 14.11
CA THR A 275 0.46 7.64 12.83
C THR A 275 1.78 6.88 12.69
N GLY A 276 2.21 6.17 13.75
CA GLY A 276 3.54 5.55 13.78
C GLY A 276 4.71 6.55 13.83
N ALA A 277 4.44 7.78 14.28
CA ALA A 277 5.50 8.73 14.61
C ALA A 277 6.37 8.25 15.79
N LEU A 278 5.78 7.44 16.65
CA LEU A 278 6.46 6.64 17.67
C LEU A 278 6.13 5.17 17.36
N THR A 279 7.15 4.36 17.17
CA THR A 279 6.98 2.94 16.86
C THR A 279 8.05 2.11 17.56
N GLU A 280 7.80 0.82 17.75
CA GLU A 280 8.82 -0.09 18.24
C GLU A 280 9.85 -0.37 17.14
N LYS A 281 11.12 -0.39 17.49
CA LYS A 281 12.18 -0.75 16.53
C LYS A 281 12.04 -2.17 15.99
N SER A 282 11.46 -3.08 16.75
CA SER A 282 11.08 -4.42 16.26
C SER A 282 10.16 -4.39 15.05
N ASN A 283 9.24 -3.40 14.96
CA ASN A 283 8.38 -3.21 13.80
C ASN A 283 9.14 -2.78 12.54
N LEU A 284 10.33 -2.22 12.68
CA LEU A 284 11.15 -1.82 11.54
C LEU A 284 11.69 -3.03 10.74
N LYS A 285 11.69 -4.22 11.37
CA LYS A 285 12.02 -5.48 10.71
C LYS A 285 10.90 -5.95 9.75
N LYS A 286 9.69 -5.42 9.91
CA LYS A 286 8.56 -5.69 9.04
C LYS A 286 8.58 -4.72 7.85
N GLN A 287 8.86 -5.22 6.67
CA GLN A 287 9.02 -4.38 5.47
C GLN A 287 7.73 -4.18 4.66
N VAL A 288 6.75 -5.05 4.86
CA VAL A 288 5.45 -5.02 4.19
C VAL A 288 4.31 -5.04 5.20
N PRO A 289 3.10 -4.54 4.87
CA PRO A 289 1.93 -4.72 5.70
C PRO A 289 1.62 -6.21 5.85
N LEU A 290 1.46 -6.67 7.09
CA LEU A 290 1.12 -8.05 7.40
C LEU A 290 -0.25 -8.12 8.08
N ALA A 291 -1.06 -9.13 7.72
CA ALA A 291 -2.32 -9.44 8.39
C ALA A 291 -2.01 -10.17 9.71
N GLU A 292 -1.71 -9.40 10.76
CA GLU A 292 -1.34 -9.94 12.07
C GLU A 292 -2.56 -10.45 12.84
N LYS A 293 -2.39 -11.57 13.54
CA LYS A 293 -3.36 -12.07 14.53
C LYS A 293 -2.96 -11.57 15.92
N TYR A 294 -3.95 -11.23 16.73
CA TYR A 294 -3.74 -10.69 18.10
C TYR A 294 -4.29 -11.63 19.14
N SER A 295 -3.52 -11.80 20.22
CA SER A 295 -3.94 -12.50 21.43
C SER A 295 -3.55 -11.68 22.67
N LEU A 296 -4.34 -11.77 23.74
CA LEU A 296 -3.95 -11.25 25.05
C LEU A 296 -3.29 -12.39 25.81
N GLU A 297 -2.05 -12.18 26.25
CA GLU A 297 -1.25 -13.18 26.95
C GLU A 297 -0.69 -12.61 28.24
N THR A 298 -0.66 -13.43 29.27
CA THR A 298 -0.18 -13.06 30.60
C THR A 298 1.09 -13.83 30.95
N LEU A 299 2.16 -13.11 31.29
CA LEU A 299 3.36 -13.68 31.88
C LEU A 299 3.39 -13.36 33.39
N GLU A 300 3.88 -14.30 34.17
CA GLU A 300 4.23 -14.05 35.55
C GLU A 300 5.73 -13.71 35.64
N ILE A 301 6.02 -12.48 36.05
CA ILE A 301 7.38 -11.94 36.17
C ILE A 301 7.54 -11.37 37.56
N ASP A 302 8.49 -11.88 38.33
CA ASP A 302 8.73 -11.49 39.71
C ASP A 302 7.47 -11.55 40.59
N GLY A 303 6.64 -12.60 40.44
CA GLY A 303 5.38 -12.80 41.16
C GLY A 303 4.25 -11.84 40.74
N LYS A 304 4.41 -11.07 39.67
CA LYS A 304 3.42 -10.13 39.17
C LYS A 304 2.87 -10.58 37.82
N LYS A 305 1.55 -10.47 37.64
CA LYS A 305 0.89 -10.74 36.36
C LYS A 305 1.09 -9.57 35.40
N CYS A 306 1.76 -9.83 34.30
CA CYS A 306 2.10 -8.88 33.26
C CYS A 306 1.34 -9.25 31.99
N ASP A 307 0.34 -8.44 31.61
CA ASP A 307 -0.51 -8.68 30.44
C ASP A 307 0.05 -7.98 29.21
N TYR A 308 0.17 -8.73 28.11
CA TYR A 308 0.65 -8.26 26.82
C TYR A 308 -0.36 -8.55 25.72
N LEU A 309 -0.58 -7.58 24.84
CA LEU A 309 -1.19 -7.83 23.54
C LEU A 309 -0.10 -8.29 22.58
N VAL A 310 -0.14 -9.54 22.23
CA VAL A 310 0.84 -10.19 21.36
C VAL A 310 0.32 -10.20 19.95
N SER A 311 1.14 -9.79 18.99
CA SER A 311 0.83 -9.93 17.57
C SER A 311 1.69 -11.00 16.93
N ARG A 312 1.06 -11.85 16.11
CA ARG A 312 1.72 -12.95 15.39
C ARG A 312 1.40 -12.92 13.89
N TYR A 313 2.36 -13.33 13.12
CA TYR A 313 2.20 -13.65 11.71
C TYR A 313 2.94 -14.95 11.42
N ASP A 314 2.27 -15.89 10.78
CA ASP A 314 2.80 -17.23 10.49
C ASP A 314 3.48 -17.89 11.72
N GLY A 315 2.77 -17.88 12.84
CA GLY A 315 3.24 -18.45 14.13
C GLY A 315 4.32 -17.64 14.84
N LYS A 316 4.98 -16.69 14.18
CA LYS A 316 6.05 -15.88 14.77
C LYS A 316 5.50 -14.65 15.49
N ILE A 317 6.00 -14.37 16.69
CA ILE A 317 5.66 -13.14 17.41
C ILE A 317 6.38 -11.96 16.74
N LEU A 318 5.61 -10.96 16.32
CA LEU A 318 6.12 -9.72 15.78
C LEU A 318 6.35 -8.68 16.88
N ARG A 319 5.47 -8.62 17.86
CA ARG A 319 5.58 -7.69 18.99
C ARG A 319 4.73 -8.13 20.18
N ALA A 320 5.08 -7.60 21.37
CA ALA A 320 4.33 -7.74 22.60
C ALA A 320 4.11 -6.35 23.22
N VAL A 321 2.87 -5.85 23.22
CA VAL A 321 2.51 -4.52 23.73
C VAL A 321 1.95 -4.65 25.13
N PRO A 322 2.56 -3.99 26.16
CA PRO A 322 2.06 -4.06 27.53
C PRO A 322 0.65 -3.51 27.65
N ARG A 323 -0.19 -4.18 28.45
CA ARG A 323 -1.59 -3.81 28.67
C ARG A 323 -1.92 -3.40 30.09
N ASN A 324 -1.17 -3.87 31.08
CA ASN A 324 -1.35 -3.46 32.46
C ASN A 324 -0.10 -2.73 33.00
N GLU A 325 -0.23 -2.18 34.22
CA GLU A 325 0.84 -1.42 34.84
C GLU A 325 2.08 -2.30 35.13
N ASN A 326 1.87 -3.53 35.57
CA ASN A 326 2.97 -4.46 35.84
C ASN A 326 3.80 -4.72 34.58
N ALA A 327 3.14 -4.97 33.44
CA ALA A 327 3.82 -5.19 32.15
C ALA A 327 4.57 -3.93 31.67
N ARG A 328 4.03 -2.71 31.92
CA ARG A 328 4.71 -1.46 31.56
C ARG A 328 5.93 -1.17 32.43
N LYS A 329 5.87 -1.54 33.69
CA LYS A 329 6.95 -1.36 34.67
C LYS A 329 7.89 -2.57 34.79
N CYS A 330 7.71 -3.56 33.91
CA CYS A 330 8.55 -4.76 33.87
C CYS A 330 10.01 -4.38 33.56
N ALA A 331 10.93 -4.95 34.29
CA ALA A 331 12.37 -4.74 34.09
C ALA A 331 12.95 -5.50 32.89
N LEU A 332 12.21 -6.48 32.34
CA LEU A 332 12.66 -7.25 31.20
C LEU A 332 12.68 -6.42 29.92
N GLU A 333 13.72 -6.59 29.12
CA GLU A 333 13.76 -6.07 27.77
C GLU A 333 12.68 -6.75 26.90
N ARG A 334 12.24 -6.06 25.82
CA ARG A 334 11.17 -6.58 24.97
C ARG A 334 11.52 -7.89 24.28
N GLU A 335 12.78 -8.10 23.95
CA GLU A 335 13.25 -9.34 23.34
C GLU A 335 13.12 -10.51 24.29
N ASP A 336 13.40 -10.31 25.57
CA ASP A 336 13.24 -11.33 26.62
C ASP A 336 11.76 -11.65 26.85
N VAL A 337 10.89 -10.63 26.84
CA VAL A 337 9.44 -10.82 26.91
C VAL A 337 8.95 -11.65 25.73
N ILE A 338 9.38 -11.34 24.52
CA ILE A 338 9.01 -12.07 23.31
C ILE A 338 9.51 -13.52 23.39
N SER A 339 10.75 -13.72 23.85
CA SER A 339 11.32 -15.07 24.03
C SER A 339 10.53 -15.91 25.03
N LYS A 340 9.99 -15.30 26.11
CA LYS A 340 9.17 -16.01 27.09
C LYS A 340 7.74 -16.29 26.62
N LEU A 341 7.24 -15.56 25.62
CA LEU A 341 5.93 -15.74 25.01
C LEU A 341 5.96 -16.70 23.80
N SER A 342 7.14 -16.99 23.27
CA SER A 342 7.36 -17.91 22.15
C SER A 342 7.36 -19.36 22.63
#